data_15611f1e76fe7e70d9bca0e50a44ccd3
#
_entry.id   15611f1e76fe7e70d9bca0e50a44ccd3
#
_cell.length_a   1.000
_cell.length_b   1.000
_cell.length_c   1.000
_cell.angle_alpha   90.00
_cell.angle_beta   90.00
_cell.angle_gamma   90.00
#
_symmetry.space_group_name_H-M   'P 1'
#
loop_
_entity.id
_entity.type
_entity.pdbx_description
1 polymer ?
#
loop_
_entity_poly.entity_id
_entity_poly.type
_entity_poly.pdbx_seq_one_letter_code
_entity_poly.pdbx_strand_id
1 'polypeptide(L)'
;QKLTELKFIRISRYDSEKADNEIRQIEEDLKSTQYDLDHLTEYAVAYYERIRDKYGKGRERRTELREFDSIEATKVAVTNAKLYVDRAEGFFGIGKSMKDAEFVCDCSDIDDVIVFTKDGRYVITKVSDKAFFDKNIYYIGVFKRNDDRTIYNVLYRDGKNGAIMMKRCAIKGITRDKEYDITKGTAKSEI
;
A
#
# COMPACT_ATOMS: atom_id res chain seq x y z
N GLN A 1 -5.40 -14.02 -66.53
CA GLN A 1 -4.34 -13.39 -67.38
C GLN A 1 -3.08 -14.25 -67.53
N LYS A 2 -2.62 -15.03 -66.52
CA LYS A 2 -1.45 -15.91 -66.64
C LYS A 2 -1.67 -17.16 -67.46
N LEU A 3 -2.87 -17.67 -67.57
CA LEU A 3 -3.20 -18.88 -68.34
C LEU A 3 -3.09 -18.70 -69.87
N THR A 4 -3.31 -17.47 -70.38
CA THR A 4 -3.21 -17.14 -71.79
C THR A 4 -1.81 -16.93 -72.32
N GLU A 5 -0.83 -16.79 -71.40
CA GLU A 5 0.61 -16.62 -71.74
C GLU A 5 1.40 -17.91 -71.76
N LEU A 6 0.76 -19.05 -71.34
CA LEU A 6 1.41 -20.37 -71.37
C LEU A 6 1.36 -20.94 -72.79
N LYS A 7 2.51 -21.14 -73.39
CA LYS A 7 2.62 -21.88 -74.68
C LYS A 7 2.10 -23.28 -74.49
N PHE A 8 1.29 -23.78 -75.42
CA PHE A 8 0.63 -25.11 -75.45
C PHE A 8 1.57 -26.30 -75.16
N ILE A 9 2.87 -26.14 -75.44
CA ILE A 9 3.92 -27.17 -75.22
C ILE A 9 4.25 -27.36 -73.70
N ARG A 10 3.82 -26.51 -72.81
CA ARG A 10 4.11 -26.60 -71.35
C ARG A 10 2.98 -27.19 -70.53
N ILE A 11 1.85 -27.54 -71.14
CA ILE A 11 0.78 -28.26 -70.46
C ILE A 11 1.08 -29.74 -70.52
N SER A 12 2.15 -30.12 -69.89
CA SER A 12 2.49 -31.52 -69.65
C SER A 12 1.83 -32.01 -68.37
N ARG A 13 1.66 -33.35 -68.28
CA ARG A 13 1.14 -33.97 -67.05
C ARG A 13 1.96 -33.58 -65.82
N TYR A 14 3.25 -33.32 -66.01
CA TYR A 14 4.18 -32.83 -64.96
C TYR A 14 3.83 -31.42 -64.50
N ASP A 15 3.49 -30.50 -65.38
CA ASP A 15 3.08 -29.12 -65.03
C ASP A 15 1.73 -29.08 -64.32
N SER A 16 0.78 -30.00 -64.65
CA SER A 16 -0.47 -30.16 -63.93
C SER A 16 -0.24 -30.68 -62.49
N GLU A 17 0.57 -31.75 -62.32
CA GLU A 17 0.88 -32.26 -61.00
C GLU A 17 1.60 -31.24 -60.12
N LYS A 18 2.47 -30.43 -60.72
CA LYS A 18 3.14 -29.34 -60.01
C LYS A 18 2.16 -28.26 -59.58
N ALA A 19 1.24 -27.85 -60.46
CA ALA A 19 0.21 -26.88 -60.15
C ALA A 19 -0.75 -27.40 -59.06
N ASP A 20 -1.14 -28.66 -59.10
CA ASP A 20 -1.99 -29.28 -58.07
C ASP A 20 -1.28 -29.35 -56.72
N ASN A 21 0.02 -29.58 -56.69
CA ASN A 21 0.82 -29.55 -55.44
C ASN A 21 0.94 -28.11 -54.88
N GLU A 22 1.14 -27.12 -55.75
CA GLU A 22 1.21 -25.73 -55.35
C GLU A 22 -0.17 -25.28 -54.80
N ILE A 23 -1.26 -25.66 -55.43
CA ILE A 23 -2.62 -25.36 -54.91
C ILE A 23 -2.83 -25.99 -53.55
N ARG A 24 -2.47 -27.27 -53.38
CA ARG A 24 -2.61 -27.94 -52.07
C ARG A 24 -1.79 -27.27 -50.99
N GLN A 25 -0.58 -26.84 -51.30
CA GLN A 25 0.27 -26.12 -50.32
C GLN A 25 -0.37 -24.79 -49.93
N ILE A 26 -0.90 -24.02 -50.88
CA ILE A 26 -1.59 -22.76 -50.61
C ILE A 26 -2.83 -22.99 -49.77
N GLU A 27 -3.63 -24.05 -50.04
CA GLU A 27 -4.78 -24.39 -49.21
C GLU A 27 -4.41 -24.80 -47.79
N GLU A 28 -3.30 -25.49 -47.59
CA GLU A 28 -2.77 -25.83 -46.27
C GLU A 28 -2.30 -24.58 -45.53
N ASP A 29 -1.55 -23.71 -46.24
CA ASP A 29 -1.09 -22.43 -45.67
C ASP A 29 -2.25 -21.52 -45.27
N LEU A 30 -3.32 -21.50 -46.09
CA LEU A 30 -4.54 -20.76 -45.83
C LEU A 30 -5.27 -21.27 -44.58
N LYS A 31 -5.39 -22.59 -44.44
CA LYS A 31 -5.99 -23.20 -43.24
C LYS A 31 -5.17 -22.91 -41.99
N SER A 32 -3.86 -23.01 -42.10
CA SER A 32 -2.95 -22.68 -40.98
C SER A 32 -3.08 -21.22 -40.59
N THR A 33 -3.08 -20.31 -41.57
CA THR A 33 -3.22 -18.87 -41.27
C THR A 33 -4.58 -18.55 -40.65
N GLN A 34 -5.65 -19.20 -41.14
CA GLN A 34 -6.99 -19.02 -40.55
C GLN A 34 -7.05 -19.53 -39.12
N TYR A 35 -6.42 -20.66 -38.82
CA TYR A 35 -6.30 -21.20 -37.46
C TYR A 35 -5.54 -20.23 -36.55
N ASP A 36 -4.42 -19.70 -37.01
CA ASP A 36 -3.63 -18.73 -36.25
C ASP A 36 -4.41 -17.42 -35.97
N LEU A 37 -5.26 -16.98 -36.92
CA LEU A 37 -6.14 -15.83 -36.71
C LEU A 37 -7.22 -16.10 -35.65
N ASP A 38 -7.80 -17.30 -35.68
CA ASP A 38 -8.81 -17.69 -34.71
C ASP A 38 -8.20 -17.90 -33.30
N HIS A 39 -6.88 -18.22 -33.24
CA HIS A 39 -6.11 -18.47 -32.01
C HIS A 39 -4.96 -17.46 -31.82
N LEU A 40 -5.25 -16.19 -32.04
CA LEU A 40 -4.23 -15.14 -32.09
C LEU A 40 -3.36 -15.06 -30.82
N THR A 41 -3.91 -15.34 -29.65
CA THR A 41 -3.18 -15.31 -28.38
C THR A 41 -2.14 -16.45 -28.33
N GLU A 42 -2.53 -17.65 -28.75
CA GLU A 42 -1.63 -18.81 -28.79
C GLU A 42 -0.51 -18.61 -29.81
N TYR A 43 -0.86 -18.08 -30.97
CA TYR A 43 0.11 -17.71 -31.99
C TYR A 43 1.13 -16.69 -31.48
N ALA A 44 0.67 -15.63 -30.79
CA ALA A 44 1.54 -14.62 -30.23
C ALA A 44 2.48 -15.19 -29.17
N VAL A 45 2.00 -16.05 -28.29
CA VAL A 45 2.84 -16.74 -27.28
C VAL A 45 3.90 -17.58 -27.97
N ALA A 46 3.53 -18.44 -28.89
CA ALA A 46 4.45 -19.29 -29.63
C ALA A 46 5.49 -18.49 -30.44
N TYR A 47 5.06 -17.36 -31.01
CA TYR A 47 5.97 -16.44 -31.72
C TYR A 47 7.05 -15.88 -30.80
N TYR A 48 6.67 -15.36 -29.62
CA TYR A 48 7.63 -14.80 -28.67
C TYR A 48 8.50 -15.87 -28.02
N GLU A 49 7.99 -17.07 -27.80
CA GLU A 49 8.80 -18.20 -27.33
C GLU A 49 9.90 -18.55 -28.33
N ARG A 50 9.57 -18.62 -29.61
CA ARG A 50 10.53 -18.84 -30.68
C ARG A 50 11.59 -17.74 -30.77
N ILE A 51 11.21 -16.48 -30.56
CA ILE A 51 12.16 -15.37 -30.49
C ILE A 51 13.05 -15.51 -29.26
N ARG A 52 12.48 -15.86 -28.11
CA ARG A 52 13.24 -16.09 -26.88
C ARG A 52 14.30 -17.19 -27.09
N ASP A 53 13.90 -18.30 -27.67
CA ASP A 53 14.79 -19.43 -27.84
C ASP A 53 15.93 -19.13 -28.86
N LYS A 54 15.61 -18.36 -29.90
CA LYS A 54 16.58 -17.96 -30.92
C LYS A 54 17.53 -16.84 -30.48
N TYR A 55 17.06 -15.88 -29.72
CA TYR A 55 17.79 -14.63 -29.42
C TYR A 55 17.97 -14.36 -27.93
N GLY A 56 17.34 -15.13 -27.03
CA GLY A 56 17.33 -14.89 -25.59
C GLY A 56 18.63 -15.29 -24.88
N LYS A 57 19.41 -16.20 -25.49
CA LYS A 57 20.64 -16.69 -24.88
C LYS A 57 21.65 -15.58 -24.67
N GLY A 58 22.07 -15.36 -23.42
CA GLY A 58 22.95 -14.27 -23.02
C GLY A 58 22.25 -12.91 -22.88
N ARG A 59 20.93 -12.88 -22.97
CA ARG A 59 20.09 -11.68 -22.78
C ARG A 59 19.03 -11.89 -21.72
N GLU A 60 19.33 -12.72 -20.74
CA GLU A 60 18.45 -12.99 -19.61
C GLU A 60 18.16 -11.70 -18.85
N ARG A 61 16.95 -11.61 -18.32
CA ARG A 61 16.53 -10.47 -17.56
C ARG A 61 17.32 -10.37 -16.26
N ARG A 62 18.02 -9.24 -16.07
CA ARG A 62 18.80 -8.96 -14.86
C ARG A 62 17.99 -8.25 -13.77
N THR A 63 16.78 -7.77 -14.10
CA THR A 63 15.89 -7.08 -13.16
C THR A 63 14.79 -8.02 -12.70
N GLU A 64 14.56 -8.07 -11.40
CA GLU A 64 13.38 -8.73 -10.84
C GLU A 64 12.15 -7.84 -10.97
N LEU A 65 11.02 -8.44 -11.40
CA LEU A 65 9.72 -7.79 -11.25
C LEU A 65 9.31 -7.97 -9.79
N ARG A 66 9.42 -6.90 -9.02
CA ARG A 66 8.81 -6.85 -7.69
C ARG A 66 7.62 -5.89 -7.77
N GLU A 67 6.49 -6.29 -7.25
CA GLU A 67 5.47 -5.35 -6.86
C GLU A 67 6.08 -4.51 -5.73
N PHE A 68 5.95 -3.19 -5.83
CA PHE A 68 6.25 -2.35 -4.69
C PHE A 68 5.21 -2.69 -3.64
N ASP A 69 5.56 -3.58 -2.71
CA ASP A 69 4.85 -3.62 -1.45
C ASP A 69 4.85 -2.19 -0.93
N SER A 70 3.68 -1.67 -0.66
CA SER A 70 3.56 -0.36 -0.01
C SER A 70 4.23 -0.51 1.35
N ILE A 71 5.51 -0.15 1.41
CA ILE A 71 6.27 -0.10 2.66
C ILE A 71 5.61 1.02 3.47
N GLU A 72 4.75 0.64 4.40
CA GLU A 72 4.29 1.59 5.40
C GLU A 72 5.54 2.03 6.18
N ALA A 73 5.97 3.26 5.92
CA ALA A 73 7.18 3.82 6.53
C ALA A 73 7.19 3.65 8.06
N THR A 74 6.02 3.67 8.68
CA THR A 74 5.82 3.40 10.11
C THR A 74 6.18 1.98 10.57
N LYS A 75 6.14 0.99 9.68
CA LYS A 75 6.55 -0.39 10.04
C LYS A 75 8.06 -0.61 10.01
N VAL A 76 8.78 0.24 9.27
CA VAL A 76 10.24 0.16 9.10
C VAL A 76 10.97 1.24 9.92
N ALA A 77 10.20 2.15 10.55
CA ALA A 77 10.76 3.23 11.33
C ALA A 77 11.59 2.70 12.51
N VAL A 78 12.86 3.06 12.51
CA VAL A 78 13.77 2.81 13.64
C VAL A 78 13.49 3.87 14.69
N THR A 79 13.46 3.47 15.95
CA THR A 79 13.40 4.38 17.09
C THR A 79 14.63 5.28 17.11
N ASN A 80 14.50 6.51 16.66
CA ASN A 80 15.58 7.48 16.52
C ASN A 80 15.41 8.70 17.46
N ALA A 81 14.29 8.76 18.18
CA ALA A 81 13.93 9.90 19.01
C ALA A 81 13.37 9.47 20.38
N LYS A 82 13.33 10.40 21.32
CA LYS A 82 12.76 10.21 22.65
C LYS A 82 11.66 11.22 22.88
N LEU A 83 10.48 10.74 23.26
CA LEU A 83 9.33 11.57 23.57
C LEU A 83 9.39 12.04 25.04
N TYR A 84 9.20 13.33 25.23
CA TYR A 84 9.14 13.99 26.53
C TYR A 84 7.82 14.75 26.69
N VAL A 85 7.38 14.95 27.93
CA VAL A 85 6.18 15.72 28.27
C VAL A 85 6.45 16.65 29.44
N ASP A 86 6.01 17.88 29.32
CA ASP A 86 5.89 18.85 30.40
C ASP A 86 4.42 19.03 30.76
N ARG A 87 3.98 18.33 31.80
CA ARG A 87 2.56 18.34 32.22
C ARG A 87 2.15 19.68 32.85
N ALA A 88 3.12 20.41 33.41
CA ALA A 88 2.82 21.70 34.06
C ALA A 88 2.53 22.79 33.04
N GLU A 89 3.33 22.84 31.98
CA GLU A 89 3.20 23.82 30.92
C GLU A 89 2.39 23.33 29.71
N GLY A 90 2.08 22.01 29.65
CA GLY A 90 1.24 21.43 28.61
C GLY A 90 1.95 21.20 27.27
N PHE A 91 3.27 21.06 27.29
CA PHE A 91 4.08 20.80 26.12
C PHE A 91 4.51 19.34 26.04
N PHE A 92 4.68 18.86 24.83
CA PHE A 92 5.31 17.57 24.55
C PHE A 92 6.15 17.65 23.27
N GLY A 93 7.13 16.74 23.11
CA GLY A 93 7.94 16.71 21.90
C GLY A 93 9.23 15.92 22.07
N ILE A 94 10.02 15.89 20.97
CA ILE A 94 11.31 15.20 20.89
C ILE A 94 12.50 16.16 20.84
N GLY A 95 12.24 17.44 20.83
CA GLY A 95 13.28 18.48 20.71
C GLY A 95 14.24 18.53 21.89
N LYS A 96 15.43 19.07 21.65
CA LYS A 96 16.46 19.25 22.67
C LYS A 96 15.97 20.13 23.86
N SER A 97 15.07 21.04 23.61
CA SER A 97 14.43 21.91 24.62
C SER A 97 13.52 21.18 25.61
N MET A 98 13.17 19.92 25.32
CA MET A 98 12.31 19.08 26.15
C MET A 98 13.08 18.08 27.02
N LYS A 99 14.42 18.07 27.00
CA LYS A 99 15.23 17.09 27.74
C LYS A 99 15.11 17.17 29.27
N ASP A 100 14.73 18.32 29.80
CA ASP A 100 14.49 18.53 31.22
C ASP A 100 13.06 18.14 31.66
N ALA A 101 12.20 17.79 30.70
CA ALA A 101 10.86 17.32 30.95
C ALA A 101 10.79 15.81 31.23
N GLU A 102 9.65 15.31 31.65
CA GLU A 102 9.41 13.89 31.93
C GLU A 102 9.60 13.04 30.67
N PHE A 103 10.46 12.04 30.71
CA PHE A 103 10.62 11.06 29.64
C PHE A 103 9.42 10.12 29.59
N VAL A 104 8.85 9.90 28.41
CA VAL A 104 7.69 9.05 28.18
C VAL A 104 8.09 7.71 27.57
N CYS A 105 8.65 7.73 26.37
CA CYS A 105 9.05 6.52 25.63
C CYS A 105 10.00 6.85 24.48
N ASP A 106 10.62 5.81 23.94
CA ASP A 106 11.34 5.91 22.67
C ASP A 106 10.33 5.87 21.51
N CYS A 107 10.56 6.68 20.49
CA CYS A 107 9.68 6.82 19.32
C CYS A 107 10.49 7.08 18.04
N SER A 108 9.80 7.19 16.91
CA SER A 108 10.38 7.70 15.69
C SER A 108 9.88 9.13 15.41
N ASP A 109 10.65 9.90 14.68
CA ASP A 109 10.28 11.25 14.20
C ASP A 109 9.08 11.25 13.24
N ILE A 110 8.73 10.09 12.71
CA ILE A 110 7.57 9.89 11.83
C ILE A 110 6.34 9.32 12.54
N ASP A 111 6.45 8.97 13.81
CA ASP A 111 5.34 8.40 14.59
C ASP A 111 4.23 9.42 14.87
N ASP A 112 3.06 8.91 15.14
CA ASP A 112 1.95 9.67 15.72
C ASP A 112 1.94 9.46 17.24
N VAL A 113 1.52 10.48 17.97
CA VAL A 113 1.30 10.41 19.43
C VAL A 113 -0.15 10.66 19.75
N ILE A 114 -0.64 9.94 20.76
CA ILE A 114 -1.96 10.18 21.35
C ILE A 114 -1.78 10.87 22.68
N VAL A 115 -2.53 11.93 22.91
CA VAL A 115 -2.52 12.73 24.13
C VAL A 115 -3.90 12.73 24.73
N PHE A 116 -4.04 12.36 25.99
CA PHE A 116 -5.29 12.45 26.76
C PHE A 116 -5.19 13.55 27.79
N THR A 117 -6.28 14.29 27.95
CA THR A 117 -6.41 15.32 29.00
C THR A 117 -7.25 14.82 30.17
N LYS A 118 -7.14 15.45 31.33
CA LYS A 118 -7.91 15.10 32.54
C LYS A 118 -9.41 15.24 32.35
N ASP A 119 -9.85 16.15 31.50
CA ASP A 119 -11.28 16.37 31.17
C ASP A 119 -11.84 15.36 30.16
N GLY A 120 -11.05 14.34 29.76
CA GLY A 120 -11.52 13.24 28.95
C GLY A 120 -11.50 13.50 27.44
N ARG A 121 -10.82 14.54 26.99
CA ARG A 121 -10.53 14.76 25.57
C ARG A 121 -9.24 14.05 25.18
N TYR A 122 -9.14 13.69 23.91
CA TYR A 122 -7.88 13.21 23.34
C TYR A 122 -7.68 13.71 21.92
N VAL A 123 -6.43 13.83 21.56
CA VAL A 123 -6.01 14.17 20.20
C VAL A 123 -4.90 13.21 19.76
N ILE A 124 -4.81 12.98 18.45
CA ILE A 124 -3.67 12.29 17.86
C ILE A 124 -3.04 13.25 16.88
N THR A 125 -1.75 13.45 17.05
CA THR A 125 -0.96 14.36 16.24
C THR A 125 0.38 13.73 15.89
N LYS A 126 1.05 14.29 14.89
CA LYS A 126 2.40 13.85 14.53
C LYS A 126 3.40 14.30 15.59
N VAL A 127 4.42 13.47 15.83
CA VAL A 127 5.58 13.86 16.65
C VAL A 127 6.22 15.13 16.06
N SER A 128 6.56 16.07 16.94
CA SER A 128 7.25 17.32 16.60
C SER A 128 8.30 17.65 17.64
N ASP A 129 9.16 18.64 17.35
CA ASP A 129 10.21 19.06 18.28
C ASP A 129 9.64 19.56 19.59
N LYS A 130 8.58 20.38 19.54
CA LYS A 130 7.82 20.88 20.69
C LYS A 130 6.43 21.30 20.25
N ALA A 131 5.40 20.71 20.84
CA ALA A 131 4.02 21.06 20.61
C ALA A 131 3.31 21.39 21.93
N PHE A 132 2.44 22.38 21.89
CA PHE A 132 1.53 22.68 22.98
C PHE A 132 0.18 22.02 22.70
N PHE A 133 -0.41 21.37 23.72
CA PHE A 133 -1.77 20.88 23.62
C PHE A 133 -2.67 21.47 24.70
N ASP A 134 -2.45 21.12 25.97
CA ASP A 134 -3.23 21.61 27.10
C ASP A 134 -2.44 21.40 28.40
N LYS A 135 -2.59 22.28 29.38
CA LYS A 135 -1.95 22.15 30.71
C LYS A 135 -2.44 20.95 31.53
N ASN A 136 -3.48 20.27 31.06
CA ASN A 136 -4.11 19.14 31.75
C ASN A 136 -3.76 17.79 31.14
N ILE A 137 -2.56 17.61 30.58
CA ILE A 137 -2.14 16.33 30.01
C ILE A 137 -2.13 15.26 31.10
N TYR A 138 -2.96 14.22 30.90
CA TYR A 138 -3.04 13.06 31.78
C TYR A 138 -2.15 11.93 31.32
N TYR A 139 -2.27 11.54 30.04
CA TYR A 139 -1.52 10.46 29.44
C TYR A 139 -1.04 10.87 28.03
N ILE A 140 0.17 10.41 27.68
CA ILE A 140 0.72 10.55 26.34
C ILE A 140 1.47 9.28 25.96
N GLY A 141 1.42 8.87 24.69
CA GLY A 141 2.15 7.72 24.20
C GLY A 141 2.17 7.65 22.68
N VAL A 142 2.97 6.75 22.11
CA VAL A 142 3.03 6.52 20.68
C VAL A 142 1.72 5.86 20.22
N PHE A 143 1.15 6.38 19.13
CA PHE A 143 -0.06 5.86 18.53
C PHE A 143 0.23 5.12 17.23
N LYS A 144 -0.28 3.91 17.11
CA LYS A 144 -0.20 3.10 15.90
C LYS A 144 -1.60 2.99 15.26
N ARG A 145 -1.73 3.50 14.05
CA ARG A 145 -2.99 3.44 13.30
C ARG A 145 -3.37 1.98 13.04
N ASN A 146 -4.67 1.66 13.20
CA ASN A 146 -5.25 0.33 13.02
C ASN A 146 -4.66 -0.76 13.93
N ASP A 147 -4.08 -0.38 15.07
CA ASP A 147 -3.64 -1.33 16.08
C ASP A 147 -4.81 -1.78 16.96
N ASP A 148 -5.14 -3.07 16.87
CA ASP A 148 -6.19 -3.71 17.67
C ASP A 148 -5.69 -4.19 19.03
N ARG A 149 -4.38 -4.20 19.25
CA ARG A 149 -3.76 -4.75 20.45
C ARG A 149 -3.68 -3.73 21.56
N THR A 150 -3.54 -2.44 21.21
CA THR A 150 -3.51 -1.35 22.17
C THR A 150 -4.92 -1.03 22.66
N ILE A 151 -5.20 -1.38 23.91
CA ILE A 151 -6.49 -1.18 24.55
C ILE A 151 -6.37 -0.15 25.66
N TYR A 152 -7.18 0.88 25.62
CA TYR A 152 -7.29 1.90 26.65
C TYR A 152 -8.38 1.51 27.63
N ASN A 153 -8.01 1.41 28.92
CA ASN A 153 -8.95 1.23 30.04
C ASN A 153 -9.05 2.57 30.74
N VAL A 154 -10.19 3.19 30.68
CA VAL A 154 -10.42 4.54 31.23
C VAL A 154 -11.45 4.47 32.32
N LEU A 155 -11.11 5.02 33.48
CA LEU A 155 -12.02 5.23 34.60
C LEU A 155 -12.29 6.74 34.66
N TYR A 156 -13.54 7.15 34.60
CA TYR A 156 -13.90 8.56 34.61
C TYR A 156 -15.20 8.82 35.37
N ARG A 157 -15.35 10.04 35.87
CA ARG A 157 -16.59 10.55 36.47
C ARG A 157 -17.37 11.27 35.38
N ASP A 158 -18.65 10.92 35.22
CA ASP A 158 -19.54 11.52 34.22
C ASP A 158 -20.17 12.80 34.76
N GLY A 159 -19.50 13.93 34.54
CA GLY A 159 -19.88 15.24 35.11
C GLY A 159 -19.45 15.43 36.56
N LYS A 160 -19.66 16.64 37.12
CA LYS A 160 -19.16 17.03 38.44
C LYS A 160 -19.58 16.11 39.59
N ASN A 161 -20.83 15.64 39.57
CA ASN A 161 -21.45 14.80 40.62
C ASN A 161 -22.02 13.49 40.04
N GLY A 162 -21.60 13.11 38.84
CA GLY A 162 -22.14 11.94 38.17
C GLY A 162 -21.51 10.61 38.62
N ALA A 163 -22.00 9.54 38.06
CA ALA A 163 -21.51 8.19 38.35
C ALA A 163 -20.09 7.99 37.84
N ILE A 164 -19.34 7.13 38.53
CA ILE A 164 -18.04 6.65 38.06
C ILE A 164 -18.31 5.61 36.98
N MET A 165 -17.71 5.81 35.82
CA MET A 165 -17.86 4.95 34.65
C MET A 165 -16.53 4.35 34.28
N MET A 166 -16.56 3.12 33.74
CA MET A 166 -15.40 2.46 33.18
C MET A 166 -15.64 2.20 31.69
N LYS A 167 -14.65 2.52 30.87
CA LYS A 167 -14.68 2.28 29.43
C LYS A 167 -13.41 1.53 29.01
N ARG A 168 -13.60 0.49 28.23
CA ARG A 168 -12.52 -0.24 27.58
C ARG A 168 -12.69 -0.14 26.08
N CYS A 169 -11.71 0.41 25.39
CA CYS A 169 -11.79 0.61 23.94
C CYS A 169 -10.43 0.58 23.25
N ALA A 170 -10.43 0.19 21.97
CA ALA A 170 -9.34 0.41 21.06
C ALA A 170 -9.64 1.64 20.18
N ILE A 171 -8.67 2.49 19.96
CA ILE A 171 -8.77 3.66 19.09
C ILE A 171 -8.09 3.32 17.77
N LYS A 172 -8.86 3.09 16.69
CA LYS A 172 -8.35 2.56 15.43
C LYS A 172 -8.20 3.62 14.32
N GLY A 173 -9.30 4.27 13.98
CA GLY A 173 -9.38 5.21 12.86
C GLY A 173 -9.75 6.59 13.35
N ILE A 174 -8.88 7.54 13.11
CA ILE A 174 -9.07 8.92 13.54
C ILE A 174 -8.47 9.89 12.54
N THR A 175 -8.91 11.13 12.60
CA THR A 175 -8.30 12.24 11.89
C THR A 175 -7.26 12.88 12.80
N ARG A 176 -6.03 13.13 12.29
CA ARG A 176 -5.00 13.87 13.01
C ARG A 176 -5.49 15.28 13.37
N ASP A 177 -4.98 15.78 14.48
CA ASP A 177 -5.19 17.16 14.96
C ASP A 177 -6.68 17.51 15.22
N LYS A 178 -7.53 16.48 15.32
CA LYS A 178 -8.92 16.63 15.72
C LYS A 178 -9.10 16.13 17.15
N GLU A 179 -9.81 16.92 17.97
CA GLU A 179 -10.18 16.53 19.32
C GLU A 179 -11.36 15.56 19.32
N TYR A 180 -11.29 14.58 20.20
CA TYR A 180 -12.31 13.58 20.44
C TYR A 180 -12.54 13.39 21.93
N ASP A 181 -13.76 13.02 22.31
CA ASP A 181 -14.10 12.70 23.70
C ASP A 181 -13.99 11.18 23.94
N ILE A 182 -13.25 10.78 24.98
CA ILE A 182 -13.25 9.39 25.43
C ILE A 182 -14.36 9.13 26.45
N THR A 183 -14.80 10.18 27.16
CA THR A 183 -15.96 10.17 28.04
C THR A 183 -17.27 10.27 27.24
N LYS A 184 -18.41 10.46 27.88
CA LYS A 184 -19.69 10.72 27.21
C LYS A 184 -19.79 12.16 26.68
N GLY A 185 -18.82 13.03 26.93
CA GLY A 185 -18.84 14.43 26.56
C GLY A 185 -19.73 15.30 27.51
N THR A 186 -20.09 14.77 28.66
CA THR A 186 -20.81 15.56 29.67
C THR A 186 -19.87 16.62 30.24
N ALA A 187 -20.34 17.84 30.36
CA ALA A 187 -19.56 18.95 30.89
C ALA A 187 -19.03 18.65 32.29
N LYS A 188 -17.73 18.93 32.52
CA LYS A 188 -16.99 18.63 33.75
C LYS A 188 -16.85 17.14 34.07
N SER A 189 -16.83 16.29 33.04
CA SER A 189 -16.33 14.94 33.20
C SER A 189 -14.81 14.97 33.47
N GLU A 190 -14.31 14.02 34.26
CA GLU A 190 -12.89 13.96 34.66
C GLU A 190 -12.43 12.50 34.70
N ILE A 191 -11.23 12.24 34.12
CA ILE A 191 -10.56 10.94 34.16
C ILE A 191 -9.82 10.77 35.49
#